data_14a8be3265c8b6d6403368fd5dbe4948
#
_entry.id   14a8be3265c8b6d6403368fd5dbe4948
#
_cell.length_a   1.000
_cell.length_b   1.000
_cell.length_c   1.000
_cell.angle_alpha   90.00
_cell.angle_beta   90.00
_cell.angle_gamma   90.00
#
_symmetry.space_group_name_H-M   'P 1'
#
loop_
_entity.id
_entity.type
_entity.pdbx_description
1 polymer ?
#
loop_
_entity_poly.entity_id
_entity_poly.type
_entity_poly.pdbx_seq_one_letter_code
_entity_poly.pdbx_strand_id
1 'polypeptide(L)'
;MVLAETPNGYVSGLNNETKDKSIEKHMSTDNGGKLAGNVARVSGGSPRVRRAEFQELGELFDRHIEQEFAHHDVNATMETMVPEPYVHCVPIMTGGSGSRGVRQFYSEHFINQIPKDAQVTPISRTIGKDQVVDELIVSFTHNTQWDYLLPGIPPTGKRVELPHVVVMKFENGKVAHEHVWWDQASLLVQVGLLDPVNLPVAGVEQAKELLRIAAGQKAH
;
A
#
# COMPACT_ATOMS: atom_id res chain seq x y z
N MET A 1 -7.23 8.58 -32.71
CA MET A 1 -7.40 7.51 -31.73
C MET A 1 -8.09 8.13 -30.52
N VAL A 2 -9.41 7.92 -30.43
CA VAL A 2 -10.28 8.58 -29.45
C VAL A 2 -10.17 7.82 -28.14
N LEU A 3 -9.68 8.46 -27.08
CA LEU A 3 -9.74 7.92 -25.72
C LEU A 3 -11.17 8.03 -25.22
N ALA A 4 -11.79 6.91 -24.90
CA ALA A 4 -13.10 6.85 -24.31
C ALA A 4 -13.05 7.46 -22.88
N GLU A 5 -13.93 8.41 -22.61
CA GLU A 5 -14.18 8.94 -21.28
C GLU A 5 -14.72 7.83 -20.37
N THR A 6 -14.10 7.63 -19.22
CA THR A 6 -14.62 6.74 -18.17
C THR A 6 -15.71 7.47 -17.40
N PRO A 7 -16.84 6.83 -17.06
CA PRO A 7 -18.01 7.51 -16.49
C PRO A 7 -17.97 7.76 -14.98
N ASN A 8 -16.84 7.78 -14.34
CA ASN A 8 -16.75 8.14 -12.92
C ASN A 8 -15.63 9.15 -12.72
N GLY A 9 -16.00 10.32 -12.19
CA GLY A 9 -15.15 11.48 -11.96
C GLY A 9 -14.04 11.25 -10.93
N TYR A 10 -13.13 10.33 -11.22
CA TYR A 10 -11.85 10.27 -10.57
C TYR A 10 -10.99 11.41 -11.11
N VAL A 11 -10.77 12.40 -10.27
CA VAL A 11 -9.93 13.55 -10.61
C VAL A 11 -8.49 13.06 -10.75
N SER A 12 -8.05 12.82 -11.98
CA SER A 12 -6.63 12.72 -12.33
C SER A 12 -6.02 14.12 -12.30
N GLY A 13 -5.79 14.63 -11.09
CA GLY A 13 -5.19 15.93 -10.86
C GLY A 13 -3.69 15.83 -10.67
N LEU A 14 -2.95 15.48 -11.70
CA LEU A 14 -1.52 15.72 -11.79
C LEU A 14 -1.22 16.43 -13.11
N ASN A 15 -1.64 17.69 -13.21
CA ASN A 15 -1.02 18.64 -14.12
C ASN A 15 0.28 19.12 -13.47
N ASN A 16 1.38 18.46 -13.75
CA ASN A 16 2.72 18.99 -13.57
C ASN A 16 3.31 19.42 -14.91
N GLU A 17 2.95 20.61 -15.35
CA GLU A 17 3.80 21.40 -16.26
C GLU A 17 4.84 22.15 -15.43
N THR A 18 5.87 21.49 -15.00
CA THR A 18 7.17 22.11 -14.75
C THR A 18 8.21 21.26 -15.46
N LYS A 19 8.59 21.74 -16.64
CA LYS A 19 9.78 21.26 -17.35
C LYS A 19 11.00 21.60 -16.50
N ASP A 20 11.42 20.68 -15.64
CA ASP A 20 12.75 20.75 -15.03
C ASP A 20 13.78 20.21 -16.04
N LYS A 21 14.56 21.14 -16.60
CA LYS A 21 15.64 20.89 -17.54
C LYS A 21 16.90 20.30 -16.89
N SER A 22 16.84 19.81 -15.66
CA SER A 22 18.00 19.35 -14.90
C SER A 22 18.30 17.83 -15.00
N ILE A 23 17.44 17.03 -15.63
CA ILE A 23 17.62 15.57 -15.68
C ILE A 23 18.40 15.07 -16.92
N GLU A 24 18.56 15.88 -17.96
CA GLU A 24 19.23 15.45 -19.22
C GLU A 24 20.75 15.42 -19.20
N LYS A 25 21.43 15.67 -18.08
CA LYS A 25 22.91 15.87 -18.09
C LYS A 25 23.74 14.78 -17.41
N HIS A 26 23.21 13.61 -17.11
CA HIS A 26 23.98 12.53 -16.46
C HIS A 26 23.81 11.12 -17.04
N MET A 27 23.67 11.01 -18.35
CA MET A 27 23.94 9.74 -19.04
C MET A 27 25.11 9.94 -19.99
N SER A 28 26.32 10.10 -19.45
CA SER A 28 27.56 9.89 -20.18
C SER A 28 28.17 8.58 -19.69
N THR A 29 28.33 7.69 -20.64
CA THR A 29 29.05 6.43 -20.50
C THR A 29 30.47 6.66 -20.06
N ASP A 30 30.85 6.10 -18.89
CA ASP A 30 32.24 5.76 -18.66
C ASP A 30 32.38 4.42 -17.94
N ASN A 31 33.34 3.64 -18.39
CA ASN A 31 33.64 2.27 -18.06
C ASN A 31 34.27 2.12 -16.67
N GLY A 32 33.83 1.14 -15.89
CA GLY A 32 34.69 0.49 -14.91
C GLY A 32 34.81 1.16 -13.54
N GLY A 33 33.74 1.29 -12.79
CA GLY A 33 33.80 1.73 -11.39
C GLY A 33 32.90 0.86 -10.51
N LYS A 34 33.48 0.21 -9.51
CA LYS A 34 32.81 -0.50 -8.42
C LYS A 34 31.63 0.33 -7.90
N LEU A 35 30.45 -0.26 -7.86
CA LEU A 35 29.31 0.25 -7.08
C LEU A 35 29.72 0.25 -5.58
N ALA A 36 30.33 1.34 -5.15
CA ALA A 36 30.43 1.68 -3.75
C ALA A 36 29.05 2.20 -3.32
N GLY A 37 28.22 1.32 -2.78
CA GLY A 37 27.00 1.72 -2.14
C GLY A 37 27.31 2.72 -1.03
N ASN A 38 26.90 3.98 -1.19
CA ASN A 38 26.83 4.92 -0.09
C ASN A 38 25.80 4.43 0.91
N VAL A 39 26.24 3.52 1.80
CA VAL A 39 25.53 3.28 3.05
C VAL A 39 25.72 4.55 3.87
N ALA A 40 24.71 5.44 3.84
CA ALA A 40 24.67 6.58 4.72
C ALA A 40 24.86 6.05 6.16
N ARG A 41 26.00 6.35 6.78
CA ARG A 41 26.25 6.06 8.20
C ARG A 41 25.22 6.87 8.97
N VAL A 42 24.20 6.16 9.50
CA VAL A 42 23.24 6.73 10.45
C VAL A 42 24.02 7.13 11.69
N SER A 43 24.20 8.44 11.89
CA SER A 43 24.92 9.01 13.02
C SER A 43 24.15 8.76 14.33
N GLY A 44 24.72 7.97 15.22
CA GLY A 44 24.89 8.34 16.61
C GLY A 44 23.75 8.23 17.60
N GLY A 45 22.89 7.18 17.57
CA GLY A 45 22.16 6.79 18.77
C GLY A 45 22.75 5.48 19.37
N SER A 46 22.71 5.33 20.70
CA SER A 46 23.07 4.04 21.30
C SER A 46 22.14 2.94 20.77
N PRO A 47 22.55 1.66 20.74
CA PRO A 47 21.69 0.56 20.28
C PRO A 47 20.32 0.51 21.01
N ARG A 48 20.28 0.93 22.26
CA ARG A 48 19.06 0.99 23.09
C ARG A 48 18.10 2.10 22.64
N VAL A 49 18.61 3.27 22.29
CA VAL A 49 17.82 4.40 21.78
C VAL A 49 17.21 4.04 20.43
N ARG A 50 18.01 3.51 19.51
CA ARG A 50 17.50 3.06 18.18
C ARG A 50 16.42 2.00 18.28
N ARG A 51 16.56 1.06 19.24
CA ARG A 51 15.53 0.03 19.46
C ARG A 51 14.21 0.65 19.94
N ALA A 52 14.25 1.66 20.82
CA ALA A 52 13.06 2.38 21.26
C ALA A 52 12.39 3.17 20.13
N GLU A 53 13.17 3.87 19.30
CA GLU A 53 12.68 4.59 18.12
C GLU A 53 11.99 3.65 17.11
N PHE A 54 12.56 2.48 16.85
CA PHE A 54 11.95 1.49 15.96
C PHE A 54 10.67 0.90 16.53
N GLN A 55 10.63 0.64 17.84
CA GLN A 55 9.41 0.18 18.51
C GLN A 55 8.30 1.23 18.41
N GLU A 56 8.61 2.51 18.63
CA GLU A 56 7.67 3.62 18.51
C GLU A 56 7.07 3.73 17.10
N LEU A 57 7.88 3.61 16.04
CA LEU A 57 7.36 3.63 14.65
C LEU A 57 6.44 2.45 14.37
N GLY A 58 6.76 1.25 14.89
CA GLY A 58 5.89 0.09 14.79
C GLY A 58 4.54 0.32 15.47
N GLU A 59 4.53 0.89 16.67
CA GLU A 59 3.32 1.21 17.43
C GLU A 59 2.47 2.30 16.74
N LEU A 60 3.11 3.27 16.06
CA LEU A 60 2.41 4.28 15.27
C LEU A 60 1.72 3.66 14.06
N PHE A 61 2.40 2.74 13.38
CA PHE A 61 1.82 1.98 12.26
C PHE A 61 0.61 1.17 12.74
N ASP A 62 0.77 0.38 13.81
CA ASP A 62 -0.28 -0.48 14.34
C ASP A 62 -1.51 0.34 14.75
N ARG A 63 -1.32 1.48 15.41
CA ARG A 63 -2.40 2.38 15.80
C ARG A 63 -3.17 2.91 14.59
N HIS A 64 -2.48 3.26 13.50
CA HIS A 64 -3.13 3.75 12.29
C HIS A 64 -4.02 2.67 11.68
N ILE A 65 -3.47 1.47 11.44
CA ILE A 65 -4.20 0.32 10.88
C ILE A 65 -5.36 -0.12 11.78
N GLU A 66 -5.21 -0.02 13.10
CA GLU A 66 -6.28 -0.33 14.06
C GLU A 66 -7.49 0.60 13.88
N GLN A 67 -7.28 1.90 13.65
CA GLN A 67 -8.38 2.83 13.39
C GLN A 67 -9.10 2.50 12.08
N GLU A 68 -8.37 2.05 11.06
CA GLU A 68 -8.95 1.66 9.78
C GLU A 68 -9.76 0.36 9.86
N PHE A 69 -9.15 -0.72 10.33
CA PHE A 69 -9.69 -2.07 10.22
C PHE A 69 -10.47 -2.56 11.46
N ALA A 70 -10.13 -2.10 12.66
CA ALA A 70 -10.81 -2.53 13.87
C ALA A 70 -11.91 -1.56 14.30
N HIS A 71 -11.66 -0.27 14.21
CA HIS A 71 -12.61 0.76 14.66
C HIS A 71 -13.44 1.36 13.53
N HIS A 72 -12.98 1.27 12.29
CA HIS A 72 -13.59 1.88 11.10
C HIS A 72 -13.83 3.39 11.31
N ASP A 73 -12.90 4.07 11.99
CA ASP A 73 -13.02 5.47 12.36
C ASP A 73 -12.15 6.37 11.49
N VAL A 74 -12.78 6.98 10.49
CA VAL A 74 -12.12 7.92 9.56
C VAL A 74 -11.51 9.11 10.32
N ASN A 75 -12.16 9.62 11.38
CA ASN A 75 -11.65 10.77 12.12
C ASN A 75 -10.40 10.39 12.91
N ALA A 76 -10.46 9.30 13.66
CA ALA A 76 -9.32 8.80 14.42
C ALA A 76 -8.15 8.41 13.49
N THR A 77 -8.41 7.81 12.33
CA THR A 77 -7.39 7.53 11.32
C THR A 77 -6.71 8.82 10.87
N MET A 78 -7.48 9.85 10.48
CA MET A 78 -6.94 11.15 10.07
C MET A 78 -6.15 11.87 11.16
N GLU A 79 -6.48 11.67 12.44
CA GLU A 79 -5.73 12.24 13.58
C GLU A 79 -4.33 11.66 13.71
N THR A 80 -4.09 10.45 13.21
CA THR A 80 -2.75 9.83 13.16
C THR A 80 -1.86 10.39 12.05
N MET A 81 -2.42 11.16 11.11
CA MET A 81 -1.71 11.68 9.94
C MET A 81 -1.23 13.13 10.12
N VAL A 82 -0.25 13.53 9.32
CA VAL A 82 0.17 14.93 9.19
C VAL A 82 -0.95 15.78 8.58
N PRO A 83 -0.85 17.13 8.62
CA PRO A 83 -1.89 18.02 8.04
C PRO A 83 -2.09 17.84 6.52
N GLU A 84 -1.01 17.54 5.78
CA GLU A 84 -1.03 17.35 4.32
C GLU A 84 -0.52 15.95 3.94
N PRO A 85 -1.28 14.88 4.25
CA PRO A 85 -0.88 13.51 3.96
C PRO A 85 -1.21 13.13 2.51
N TYR A 86 -0.70 11.98 2.06
CA TYR A 86 -1.25 11.31 0.88
C TYR A 86 -1.27 9.79 1.04
N VAL A 87 -2.21 9.15 0.36
CA VAL A 87 -2.33 7.70 0.23
C VAL A 87 -2.34 7.35 -1.24
N HIS A 88 -1.56 6.37 -1.66
CA HIS A 88 -1.48 5.93 -3.03
C HIS A 88 -1.51 4.41 -3.15
N CYS A 89 -2.58 3.89 -3.72
CA CYS A 89 -2.77 2.47 -4.04
C CYS A 89 -2.25 2.23 -5.45
N VAL A 90 -1.02 1.73 -5.54
CA VAL A 90 -0.22 1.69 -6.76
C VAL A 90 -0.87 0.91 -7.92
N PRO A 91 -1.47 -0.29 -7.71
CA PRO A 91 -1.95 -1.11 -8.83
C PRO A 91 -3.06 -0.48 -9.66
N ILE A 92 -3.89 0.35 -9.06
CA ILE A 92 -5.07 0.93 -9.71
C ILE A 92 -5.15 2.45 -9.55
N MET A 93 -4.09 3.07 -8.98
CA MET A 93 -3.94 4.52 -8.84
C MET A 93 -5.09 5.18 -8.05
N THR A 94 -5.66 4.47 -7.08
CA THR A 94 -6.62 5.03 -6.12
C THR A 94 -5.89 5.66 -4.94
N GLY A 95 -6.63 6.40 -4.10
CA GLY A 95 -6.07 7.09 -2.94
C GLY A 95 -6.51 8.54 -2.85
N GLY A 96 -5.75 9.36 -2.11
CA GLY A 96 -6.05 10.78 -1.95
C GLY A 96 -4.80 11.59 -1.62
N SER A 97 -4.86 12.90 -1.84
CA SER A 97 -3.77 13.84 -1.51
C SER A 97 -4.31 15.02 -0.72
N GLY A 98 -3.55 15.46 0.29
CA GLY A 98 -3.95 16.44 1.27
C GLY A 98 -5.05 15.94 2.20
N SER A 99 -5.27 16.61 3.33
CA SER A 99 -6.26 16.20 4.34
C SER A 99 -7.65 15.95 3.76
N ARG A 100 -8.11 16.81 2.84
CA ARG A 100 -9.42 16.67 2.21
C ARG A 100 -9.51 15.44 1.31
N GLY A 101 -8.51 15.23 0.44
CA GLY A 101 -8.51 14.12 -0.52
C GLY A 101 -8.38 12.77 0.16
N VAL A 102 -7.50 12.66 1.17
CA VAL A 102 -7.33 11.43 1.96
C VAL A 102 -8.61 11.11 2.75
N ARG A 103 -9.21 12.11 3.41
CA ARG A 103 -10.47 11.93 4.13
C ARG A 103 -11.59 11.46 3.21
N GLN A 104 -11.70 12.03 2.01
CA GLN A 104 -12.70 11.61 1.02
C GLN A 104 -12.45 10.15 0.62
N PHE A 105 -11.22 9.78 0.28
CA PHE A 105 -10.87 8.40 -0.06
C PHE A 105 -11.22 7.43 1.07
N TYR A 106 -10.86 7.73 2.31
CA TYR A 106 -11.17 6.88 3.46
C TYR A 106 -12.67 6.74 3.70
N SER A 107 -13.44 7.82 3.60
CA SER A 107 -14.87 7.80 3.89
C SER A 107 -15.72 7.19 2.77
N GLU A 108 -15.37 7.43 1.52
CA GLU A 108 -16.22 7.07 0.38
C GLU A 108 -15.79 5.76 -0.31
N HIS A 109 -14.48 5.37 -0.21
CA HIS A 109 -13.93 4.32 -1.04
C HIS A 109 -13.19 3.23 -0.26
N PHE A 110 -12.87 3.45 1.01
CA PHE A 110 -12.07 2.52 1.79
C PHE A 110 -12.73 2.12 3.12
N ILE A 111 -12.58 2.90 4.19
CA ILE A 111 -12.91 2.48 5.57
C ILE A 111 -14.39 2.10 5.72
N ASN A 112 -15.29 2.93 5.21
CA ASN A 112 -16.73 2.67 5.30
C ASN A 112 -17.23 1.54 4.38
N GLN A 113 -16.38 1.07 3.48
CA GLN A 113 -16.69 -0.02 2.57
C GLN A 113 -16.00 -1.34 2.94
N ILE A 114 -15.19 -1.37 4.00
CA ILE A 114 -14.48 -2.58 4.45
C ILE A 114 -15.49 -3.72 4.70
N PRO A 115 -15.33 -4.88 4.05
CA PRO A 115 -16.17 -6.05 4.32
C PRO A 115 -16.09 -6.46 5.78
N LYS A 116 -17.23 -6.83 6.38
CA LYS A 116 -17.33 -7.16 7.81
C LYS A 116 -16.46 -8.34 8.26
N ASP A 117 -16.09 -9.20 7.32
CA ASP A 117 -15.21 -10.35 7.56
C ASP A 117 -13.77 -10.11 7.10
N ALA A 118 -13.42 -8.85 6.80
CA ALA A 118 -12.06 -8.49 6.44
C ALA A 118 -11.10 -8.74 7.60
N GLN A 119 -9.96 -9.34 7.29
CA GLN A 119 -8.91 -9.66 8.25
C GLN A 119 -7.54 -9.30 7.66
N VAL A 120 -6.67 -8.79 8.50
CA VAL A 120 -5.27 -8.52 8.19
C VAL A 120 -4.39 -9.53 8.95
N THR A 121 -3.61 -10.31 8.21
CA THR A 121 -2.64 -11.27 8.77
C THR A 121 -1.23 -10.77 8.49
N PRO A 122 -0.46 -10.33 9.50
CA PRO A 122 0.91 -9.86 9.30
C PRO A 122 1.83 -11.02 8.92
N ILE A 123 2.77 -10.77 8.01
CA ILE A 123 3.80 -11.71 7.57
C ILE A 123 5.18 -11.27 8.05
N SER A 124 5.59 -10.06 7.68
CA SER A 124 6.88 -9.51 8.09
C SER A 124 6.82 -8.00 8.20
N ARG A 125 7.73 -7.43 9.01
CA ARG A 125 7.87 -5.98 9.18
C ARG A 125 9.32 -5.57 9.11
N THR A 126 9.60 -4.53 8.33
CA THR A 126 10.89 -3.84 8.30
C THR A 126 10.71 -2.40 8.76
N ILE A 127 11.49 -1.99 9.76
CA ILE A 127 11.44 -0.62 10.32
C ILE A 127 12.74 0.09 9.98
N GLY A 128 12.61 1.19 9.24
CA GLY A 128 13.69 2.12 8.91
C GLY A 128 13.77 3.29 9.88
N LYS A 129 14.48 4.34 9.48
CA LYS A 129 14.65 5.55 10.31
C LYS A 129 13.32 6.29 10.53
N ASP A 130 12.49 6.36 9.50
CA ASP A 130 11.28 7.16 9.45
C ASP A 130 10.19 6.50 8.58
N GLN A 131 10.33 5.20 8.34
CA GLN A 131 9.47 4.43 7.45
C GLN A 131 9.33 3.00 7.96
N VAL A 132 8.11 2.48 7.86
CA VAL A 132 7.78 1.07 8.11
C VAL A 132 7.32 0.45 6.81
N VAL A 133 7.77 -0.77 6.56
CA VAL A 133 7.30 -1.62 5.46
C VAL A 133 6.71 -2.88 6.06
N ASP A 134 5.43 -3.12 5.84
CA ASP A 134 4.75 -4.34 6.23
C ASP A 134 4.40 -5.19 5.02
N GLU A 135 4.66 -6.46 5.15
CA GLU A 135 4.15 -7.51 4.30
C GLU A 135 3.02 -8.22 5.04
N LEU A 136 1.85 -8.29 4.45
CA LEU A 136 0.65 -8.82 5.10
C LEU A 136 -0.31 -9.48 4.08
N ILE A 137 -1.26 -10.26 4.57
CA ILE A 137 -2.37 -10.79 3.77
C ILE A 137 -3.64 -10.07 4.20
N VAL A 138 -4.35 -9.48 3.24
CA VAL A 138 -5.74 -9.03 3.42
C VAL A 138 -6.66 -10.12 2.92
N SER A 139 -7.56 -10.59 3.77
CA SER A 139 -8.53 -11.61 3.41
C SER A 139 -9.95 -11.15 3.69
N PHE A 140 -10.88 -11.36 2.74
CA PHE A 140 -12.27 -10.91 2.86
C PHE A 140 -13.17 -11.66 1.89
N THR A 141 -14.49 -11.58 2.10
CA THR A 141 -15.48 -11.97 1.09
C THR A 141 -15.97 -10.72 0.37
N HIS A 142 -15.86 -10.67 -0.95
CA HIS A 142 -16.33 -9.55 -1.77
C HIS A 142 -17.87 -9.52 -1.82
N ASN A 143 -18.51 -9.26 -0.67
CA ASN A 143 -19.95 -9.20 -0.46
C ASN A 143 -20.50 -7.78 -0.35
N THR A 144 -19.64 -6.77 -0.40
CA THR A 144 -19.94 -5.34 -0.50
C THR A 144 -19.03 -4.73 -1.56
N GLN A 145 -19.44 -3.59 -2.12
CA GLN A 145 -18.54 -2.80 -2.98
C GLN A 145 -17.37 -2.28 -2.13
N TRP A 146 -16.17 -2.47 -2.62
CA TRP A 146 -14.95 -1.98 -1.96
C TRP A 146 -14.02 -1.34 -3.00
N ASP A 147 -14.24 -0.06 -3.23
CA ASP A 147 -13.57 0.71 -4.28
C ASP A 147 -12.06 0.86 -4.05
N TYR A 148 -11.60 0.65 -2.83
CA TYR A 148 -10.17 0.55 -2.50
C TYR A 148 -9.43 -0.44 -3.41
N LEU A 149 -10.01 -1.62 -3.66
CA LEU A 149 -9.42 -2.71 -4.43
C LEU A 149 -10.07 -2.92 -5.81
N LEU A 150 -11.37 -2.69 -5.90
CA LEU A 150 -12.21 -3.04 -7.05
C LEU A 150 -13.19 -1.90 -7.37
N PRO A 151 -12.70 -0.70 -7.75
CA PRO A 151 -13.55 0.46 -8.00
C PRO A 151 -14.61 0.17 -9.07
N GLY A 152 -15.87 0.42 -8.73
CA GLY A 152 -17.01 0.24 -9.62
C GLY A 152 -17.39 -1.23 -9.92
N ILE A 153 -16.74 -2.20 -9.28
CA ILE A 153 -17.07 -3.63 -9.46
C ILE A 153 -18.11 -4.04 -8.41
N PRO A 154 -19.29 -4.51 -8.84
CA PRO A 154 -20.30 -4.98 -7.91
C PRO A 154 -19.84 -6.23 -7.15
N PRO A 155 -20.39 -6.48 -5.95
CA PRO A 155 -20.05 -7.64 -5.13
C PRO A 155 -20.18 -8.96 -5.90
N THR A 156 -19.12 -9.78 -5.86
CA THR A 156 -19.09 -11.09 -6.54
C THR A 156 -19.39 -12.26 -5.62
N GLY A 157 -19.41 -12.03 -4.30
CA GLY A 157 -19.58 -13.08 -3.28
C GLY A 157 -18.37 -14.00 -3.12
N LYS A 158 -17.27 -13.73 -3.82
CA LYS A 158 -16.06 -14.57 -3.79
C LYS A 158 -15.18 -14.27 -2.58
N ARG A 159 -14.54 -15.31 -2.02
CA ARG A 159 -13.50 -15.17 -1.01
C ARG A 159 -12.19 -14.74 -1.68
N VAL A 160 -11.51 -13.79 -1.07
CA VAL A 160 -10.22 -13.25 -1.51
C VAL A 160 -9.21 -13.39 -0.37
N GLU A 161 -7.99 -13.79 -0.72
CA GLU A 161 -6.80 -13.74 0.13
C GLU A 161 -5.67 -13.13 -0.70
N LEU A 162 -5.25 -11.92 -0.37
CA LEU A 162 -4.41 -11.10 -1.23
C LEU A 162 -3.19 -10.58 -0.49
N PRO A 163 -1.95 -10.95 -0.90
CA PRO A 163 -0.74 -10.35 -0.38
C PRO A 163 -0.70 -8.85 -0.65
N HIS A 164 -0.32 -8.10 0.38
CA HIS A 164 -0.10 -6.65 0.31
C HIS A 164 1.29 -6.30 0.81
N VAL A 165 1.84 -5.23 0.26
CA VAL A 165 2.96 -4.52 0.85
C VAL A 165 2.50 -3.10 1.13
N VAL A 166 2.63 -2.67 2.38
CA VAL A 166 2.33 -1.31 2.82
C VAL A 166 3.61 -0.62 3.20
N VAL A 167 3.90 0.51 2.58
CA VAL A 167 5.03 1.37 2.91
C VAL A 167 4.48 2.65 3.52
N MET A 168 4.72 2.84 4.81
CA MET A 168 4.23 3.99 5.56
C MET A 168 5.39 4.86 6.02
N LYS A 169 5.36 6.13 5.65
CA LYS A 169 6.34 7.14 6.04
C LYS A 169 5.81 7.97 7.20
N PHE A 170 6.69 8.27 8.15
CA PHE A 170 6.35 9.06 9.33
C PHE A 170 7.14 10.37 9.38
N GLU A 171 6.45 11.44 9.79
CA GLU A 171 7.02 12.74 10.07
C GLU A 171 6.43 13.27 11.38
N ASN A 172 7.29 13.69 12.32
CA ASN A 172 6.87 14.23 13.62
C ASN A 172 5.90 13.32 14.39
N GLY A 173 6.11 12.01 14.34
CA GLY A 173 5.25 11.02 15.03
C GLY A 173 3.88 10.81 14.39
N LYS A 174 3.71 11.19 13.12
CA LYS A 174 2.46 11.03 12.36
C LYS A 174 2.73 10.46 10.98
N VAL A 175 1.73 9.79 10.42
CA VAL A 175 1.78 9.26 9.07
C VAL A 175 1.80 10.40 8.06
N ALA A 176 2.87 10.48 7.27
CA ALA A 176 3.00 11.46 6.20
C ALA A 176 2.43 10.92 4.88
N HIS A 177 2.68 9.66 4.59
CA HIS A 177 2.08 9.01 3.44
C HIS A 177 2.08 7.49 3.56
N GLU A 178 1.22 6.89 2.73
CA GLU A 178 1.15 5.46 2.49
C GLU A 178 1.27 5.16 1.00
N HIS A 179 2.07 4.15 0.68
CA HIS A 179 2.00 3.47 -0.60
C HIS A 179 1.59 2.02 -0.37
N VAL A 180 0.59 1.57 -1.12
CA VAL A 180 0.06 0.21 -0.99
C VAL A 180 0.17 -0.52 -2.31
N TRP A 181 0.69 -1.74 -2.27
CA TRP A 181 0.82 -2.62 -3.42
C TRP A 181 0.13 -3.95 -3.16
N TRP A 182 -0.46 -4.48 -4.21
CA TRP A 182 -0.95 -5.85 -4.32
C TRP A 182 -0.88 -6.31 -5.77
N ASP A 183 -1.11 -7.59 -6.01
CA ASP A 183 -1.24 -8.13 -7.37
C ASP A 183 -2.69 -8.02 -7.84
N GLN A 184 -2.96 -7.04 -8.72
CA GLN A 184 -4.30 -6.83 -9.26
C GLN A 184 -4.75 -7.99 -10.15
N ALA A 185 -3.84 -8.66 -10.86
CA ALA A 185 -4.20 -9.82 -11.67
C ALA A 185 -4.69 -10.98 -10.78
N SER A 186 -3.98 -11.25 -9.68
CA SER A 186 -4.41 -12.23 -8.68
C SER A 186 -5.79 -11.91 -8.12
N LEU A 187 -6.05 -10.66 -7.76
CA LEU A 187 -7.36 -10.22 -7.27
C LEU A 187 -8.46 -10.50 -8.31
N LEU A 188 -8.24 -10.10 -9.56
CA LEU A 188 -9.21 -10.29 -10.65
C LEU A 188 -9.49 -11.78 -10.93
N VAL A 189 -8.47 -12.64 -10.82
CA VAL A 189 -8.65 -14.11 -10.91
C VAL A 189 -9.55 -14.60 -9.77
N GLN A 190 -9.26 -14.20 -8.54
CA GLN A 190 -10.00 -14.67 -7.36
C GLN A 190 -11.47 -14.24 -7.38
N VAL A 191 -11.78 -13.05 -7.89
CA VAL A 191 -13.17 -12.58 -8.00
C VAL A 191 -13.86 -13.05 -9.30
N GLY A 192 -13.14 -13.78 -10.17
CA GLY A 192 -13.69 -14.38 -11.40
C GLY A 192 -13.84 -13.41 -12.57
N LEU A 193 -13.09 -12.32 -12.58
CA LEU A 193 -13.07 -11.31 -13.64
C LEU A 193 -11.92 -11.49 -14.63
N LEU A 194 -10.93 -12.33 -14.29
CA LEU A 194 -9.82 -12.71 -15.15
C LEU A 194 -9.72 -14.24 -15.22
N ASP A 195 -9.74 -14.80 -16.43
CA ASP A 195 -9.44 -16.21 -16.67
C ASP A 195 -7.91 -16.39 -16.69
N PRO A 196 -7.33 -17.18 -15.77
CA PRO A 196 -5.88 -17.39 -15.73
C PRO A 196 -5.35 -18.32 -16.82
N VAL A 197 -6.21 -18.97 -17.62
CA VAL A 197 -5.80 -19.92 -18.66
C VAL A 197 -4.88 -19.24 -19.67
N ASN A 198 -3.68 -19.81 -19.83
CA ASN A 198 -2.61 -19.31 -20.70
C ASN A 198 -2.02 -17.94 -20.32
N LEU A 199 -2.28 -17.46 -19.09
CA LEU A 199 -1.65 -16.26 -18.54
C LEU A 199 -0.68 -16.62 -17.41
N PRO A 200 0.47 -15.93 -17.28
CA PRO A 200 1.43 -16.15 -16.20
C PRO A 200 0.94 -15.43 -14.92
N VAL A 201 -0.25 -15.79 -14.44
CA VAL A 201 -0.87 -15.21 -13.26
C VAL A 201 -1.31 -16.30 -12.31
N ALA A 202 -1.34 -16.00 -11.01
CA ALA A 202 -1.85 -16.89 -9.98
C ALA A 202 -3.01 -16.21 -9.25
N GLY A 203 -3.87 -17.00 -8.64
CA GLY A 203 -4.96 -16.53 -7.79
C GLY A 203 -4.59 -16.60 -6.30
N VAL A 204 -5.42 -17.28 -5.52
CA VAL A 204 -5.23 -17.46 -4.07
C VAL A 204 -3.95 -18.23 -3.70
N GLU A 205 -3.34 -18.92 -4.64
CA GLU A 205 -2.10 -19.68 -4.44
C GLU A 205 -0.96 -18.81 -3.95
N GLN A 206 -0.89 -17.54 -4.37
CA GLN A 206 0.13 -16.59 -3.91
C GLN A 206 0.07 -16.42 -2.39
N ALA A 207 -1.10 -16.14 -1.83
CA ALA A 207 -1.29 -15.95 -0.40
C ALA A 207 -0.99 -17.23 0.39
N LYS A 208 -1.48 -18.37 -0.10
CA LYS A 208 -1.25 -19.67 0.54
C LYS A 208 0.22 -20.04 0.58
N GLU A 209 0.95 -19.83 -0.51
CA GLU A 209 2.38 -20.13 -0.58
C GLU A 209 3.17 -19.20 0.33
N LEU A 210 2.86 -17.90 0.36
CA LEU A 210 3.51 -16.95 1.25
C LEU A 210 3.31 -17.31 2.73
N LEU A 211 2.08 -17.64 3.14
CA LEU A 211 1.77 -18.10 4.50
C LEU A 211 2.55 -19.38 4.87
N ARG A 212 2.63 -20.33 3.93
CA ARG A 212 3.35 -21.59 4.11
C ARG A 212 4.85 -21.37 4.33
N ILE A 213 5.46 -20.48 3.52
CA ILE A 213 6.88 -20.11 3.64
C ILE A 213 7.13 -19.36 4.96
N ALA A 214 6.27 -18.42 5.31
CA ALA A 214 6.37 -17.66 6.56
C ALA A 214 6.28 -18.57 7.81
N ALA A 215 5.53 -19.67 7.72
CA ALA A 215 5.48 -20.70 8.77
C ALA A 215 6.74 -21.61 8.82
N GLY A 216 7.80 -21.30 8.07
CA GLY A 216 9.07 -22.03 8.07
C GLY A 216 9.07 -23.30 7.19
N GLN A 217 8.09 -23.49 6.33
CA GLN A 217 8.08 -24.59 5.37
C GLN A 217 8.89 -24.23 4.13
N LYS A 218 9.58 -25.22 3.51
CA LYS A 218 10.39 -24.96 2.31
C LYS A 218 9.51 -24.52 1.14
N ALA A 219 9.97 -23.50 0.39
CA ALA A 219 9.36 -23.12 -0.87
C ALA A 219 9.42 -24.27 -1.90
N HIS A 220 8.41 -24.37 -2.75
CA HIS A 220 8.37 -25.34 -3.84
C HIS A 220 9.19 -24.88 -5.05
#